data_02818077a41cc6e47ac6d4f677df9020
#
_entry.id   02818077a41cc6e47ac6d4f677df9020
#
_cell.length_a   1.000
_cell.length_b   1.000
_cell.length_c   1.000
_cell.angle_alpha   90.00
_cell.angle_beta   90.00
_cell.angle_gamma   90.00
#
_symmetry.space_group_name_H-M   'P 1'
#
loop_
_entity.id
_entity.type
_entity.pdbx_description
1 polymer ?
#
loop_
_entity_poly.entity_id
_entity_poly.type
_entity_poly.pdbx_seq_one_letter_code
_entity_poly.pdbx_strand_id
1 'polypeptide(L)'
;MARQAHAATPDPIPARIQKSGLAVELADLSTPPRTSGSRPYALLNFLYHAGDRSGRLFANDSRGRLWLINRTTGAARPFLDLRQVRGSAFLVGGNQMGLRSFAFHPDFARPGRPGHRKLYTVSTETAASRPGGVRLFGGPFPVAHHDVVAEWGVDPTDPSRVDPTSRREVLRVAQYKKDHNTDRLMFDPNAGPGTSDYGKLYIGIGDGGNVPARPDPYDQAQDPGRALGKIFRINPLRQSDGRRYAVPGDNPFVGRSGHLPEIWALGLRHPQNLSFDRGGTGAFIVTDIGQYHIEEVNLGLRGANYGWPLREGTFVTDRRDQTTLHALPDDDATRGFTYPVAQYDHDEGRAVAGGFVYRGTAVSALAGHYLFGDIVNGRVFHVPVGELRPGARATIRELSFRKGGAPVTLKALVGGSNGRVDLRFGQGEDGEVYILTKQDGKIRKLRQA
;
A
#
# COMPACT_ATOMS: atom_id res chain seq x y z
N MET A 1 39.81 2.46 -7.61
CA MET A 1 39.14 1.97 -8.84
C MET A 1 38.36 3.12 -9.43
N ALA A 2 38.71 3.56 -10.65
CA ALA A 2 38.01 4.63 -11.35
C ALA A 2 36.55 4.19 -11.59
N ARG A 3 35.56 5.00 -11.15
CA ARG A 3 34.14 4.79 -11.50
C ARG A 3 34.02 4.96 -13.03
N GLN A 4 33.67 3.91 -13.75
CA GLN A 4 33.16 4.08 -15.10
C GLN A 4 31.93 5.00 -15.00
N ALA A 5 32.05 6.19 -15.58
CA ALA A 5 30.91 7.12 -15.70
C ALA A 5 30.00 6.53 -16.80
N HIS A 6 28.92 5.88 -16.38
CA HIS A 6 27.89 5.47 -17.33
C HIS A 6 27.20 6.72 -17.89
N ALA A 7 26.85 6.69 -19.19
CA ALA A 7 26.11 7.79 -19.82
C ALA A 7 24.76 7.99 -19.11
N ALA A 8 24.34 9.22 -18.97
CA ALA A 8 23.03 9.57 -18.49
C ALA A 8 21.95 9.02 -19.45
N THR A 9 20.83 8.56 -18.89
CA THR A 9 19.67 8.06 -19.64
C THR A 9 18.55 9.08 -19.51
N PRO A 10 18.43 10.05 -20.44
CA PRO A 10 17.48 11.16 -20.32
C PRO A 10 16.02 10.72 -20.47
N ASP A 11 15.75 9.71 -21.29
CA ASP A 11 14.45 9.06 -21.46
C ASP A 11 14.65 7.55 -21.16
N PRO A 12 14.34 7.14 -19.92
CA PRO A 12 14.65 5.77 -19.48
C PRO A 12 13.74 4.72 -20.11
N ILE A 13 12.49 5.07 -20.47
CA ILE A 13 11.53 4.15 -21.08
C ILE A 13 10.83 4.82 -22.28
N PRO A 14 11.47 4.89 -23.44
CA PRO A 14 10.94 5.61 -24.62
C PRO A 14 9.59 5.06 -25.13
N ALA A 15 9.27 3.80 -24.82
CA ALA A 15 8.06 3.15 -25.27
C ALA A 15 6.83 3.60 -24.50
N ARG A 16 5.87 4.23 -25.17
CA ARG A 16 4.61 4.69 -24.55
C ARG A 16 3.66 3.54 -24.24
N ILE A 17 2.97 3.66 -23.09
CA ILE A 17 1.91 2.72 -22.72
C ILE A 17 0.74 2.86 -23.67
N GLN A 18 0.42 1.78 -24.40
CA GLN A 18 -0.66 1.71 -25.35
C GLN A 18 -1.98 1.34 -24.68
N LYS A 19 -3.11 1.86 -25.23
CA LYS A 19 -4.44 1.40 -24.83
C LYS A 19 -4.64 -0.05 -25.23
N SER A 20 -5.25 -0.84 -24.35
CA SER A 20 -5.48 -2.28 -24.60
C SER A 20 -6.63 -2.59 -25.55
N GLY A 21 -7.47 -1.60 -25.87
CA GLY A 21 -8.77 -1.84 -26.52
C GLY A 21 -9.87 -2.28 -25.53
N LEU A 22 -9.52 -2.68 -24.31
CA LEU A 22 -10.53 -2.98 -23.28
C LEU A 22 -11.13 -1.68 -22.75
N ALA A 23 -12.47 -1.66 -22.69
CA ALA A 23 -13.21 -0.59 -22.06
C ALA A 23 -14.11 -1.14 -20.95
N VAL A 24 -14.26 -0.39 -19.88
CA VAL A 24 -15.17 -0.74 -18.78
C VAL A 24 -16.07 0.42 -18.42
N GLU A 25 -17.30 0.12 -18.02
CA GLU A 25 -18.27 1.10 -17.53
C GLU A 25 -18.01 1.37 -16.05
N LEU A 26 -17.94 2.65 -15.67
CA LEU A 26 -17.80 3.10 -14.28
C LEU A 26 -19.18 3.36 -13.66
N ALA A 27 -19.58 2.56 -12.68
CA ALA A 27 -20.79 2.78 -11.91
C ALA A 27 -20.47 3.31 -10.52
N ASP A 28 -21.09 4.43 -10.12
CA ASP A 28 -20.94 4.94 -8.75
C ASP A 28 -21.55 3.93 -7.78
N LEU A 29 -20.80 3.53 -6.75
CA LEU A 29 -21.28 2.67 -5.69
C LEU A 29 -21.62 3.46 -4.44
N SER A 30 -20.69 4.27 -3.96
CA SER A 30 -20.82 4.98 -2.69
C SER A 30 -20.14 6.34 -2.74
N THR A 31 -20.74 7.27 -2.04
CA THR A 31 -20.11 8.56 -1.70
C THR A 31 -20.20 8.71 -0.18
N PRO A 32 -19.23 8.20 0.60
CA PRO A 32 -19.24 8.40 2.05
C PRO A 32 -19.33 9.88 2.41
N PRO A 33 -19.90 10.21 3.57
CA PRO A 33 -19.99 11.60 4.02
C PRO A 33 -18.66 12.34 3.93
N ARG A 34 -18.70 13.55 3.42
CA ARG A 34 -17.50 14.39 3.27
C ARG A 34 -16.81 14.60 4.61
N THR A 35 -15.49 14.52 4.61
CA THR A 35 -14.64 14.82 5.77
C THR A 35 -13.95 16.18 5.64
N SER A 36 -14.24 16.91 4.54
CA SER A 36 -13.82 18.29 4.28
C SER A 36 -14.89 19.04 3.49
N GLY A 37 -15.05 20.34 3.76
CA GLY A 37 -15.92 21.22 3.00
C GLY A 37 -15.35 21.59 1.61
N SER A 38 -14.04 21.43 1.40
CA SER A 38 -13.34 21.69 0.14
C SER A 38 -12.67 20.42 -0.39
N ARG A 39 -12.29 20.42 -1.67
CA ARG A 39 -11.54 19.32 -2.31
C ARG A 39 -10.14 19.20 -1.72
N PRO A 40 -9.68 17.96 -1.57
CA PRO A 40 -10.36 16.68 -1.73
C PRO A 40 -11.44 16.48 -0.66
N TYR A 41 -12.66 16.10 -1.08
CA TYR A 41 -13.82 15.97 -0.17
C TYR A 41 -13.68 14.84 0.83
N ALA A 42 -12.96 13.77 0.47
CA ALA A 42 -12.59 12.67 1.37
C ALA A 42 -11.20 12.15 1.00
N LEU A 43 -10.38 11.78 1.99
CA LEU A 43 -9.05 11.20 1.76
C LEU A 43 -9.13 9.66 1.73
N LEU A 44 -10.05 9.11 0.93
CA LEU A 44 -10.21 7.66 0.75
C LEU A 44 -8.89 7.04 0.30
N ASN A 45 -8.33 6.12 1.08
CA ASN A 45 -7.00 5.59 0.82
C ASN A 45 -6.98 4.11 0.46
N PHE A 46 -7.90 3.33 0.98
CA PHE A 46 -7.97 1.89 0.76
C PHE A 46 -9.38 1.38 0.98
N LEU A 47 -9.79 0.34 0.24
CA LEU A 47 -11.04 -0.37 0.46
C LEU A 47 -10.77 -1.88 0.44
N TYR A 48 -11.32 -2.57 1.43
CA TYR A 48 -11.22 -4.02 1.51
C TYR A 48 -12.41 -4.64 2.26
N HIS A 49 -12.52 -5.95 2.23
CA HIS A 49 -13.54 -6.76 2.90
C HIS A 49 -13.02 -7.38 4.20
N ALA A 50 -13.91 -7.89 5.04
CA ALA A 50 -13.55 -8.57 6.29
C ALA A 50 -13.30 -10.09 6.13
N GLY A 51 -13.59 -10.68 4.99
CA GLY A 51 -13.50 -12.12 4.77
C GLY A 51 -14.56 -12.93 5.51
N ASP A 52 -15.69 -12.28 5.84
CA ASP A 52 -16.77 -12.83 6.66
C ASP A 52 -18.01 -13.24 5.87
N ARG A 53 -17.93 -13.23 4.55
CA ARG A 53 -19.02 -13.52 3.60
C ARG A 53 -20.27 -12.65 3.76
N SER A 54 -20.16 -11.55 4.48
CA SER A 54 -21.28 -10.61 4.69
C SER A 54 -21.53 -9.70 3.50
N GLY A 55 -20.60 -9.64 2.54
CA GLY A 55 -20.63 -8.69 1.45
C GLY A 55 -20.35 -7.24 1.87
N ARG A 56 -20.01 -6.99 3.14
CA ARG A 56 -19.64 -5.65 3.64
C ARG A 56 -18.31 -5.20 3.06
N LEU A 57 -18.23 -3.92 2.73
CA LEU A 57 -16.99 -3.27 2.35
C LEU A 57 -16.58 -2.27 3.42
N PHE A 58 -15.28 -2.09 3.55
CA PHE A 58 -14.71 -1.12 4.48
C PHE A 58 -13.78 -0.21 3.71
N ALA A 59 -13.86 1.11 3.96
CA ALA A 59 -12.97 2.07 3.33
C ALA A 59 -12.47 3.07 4.37
N ASN A 60 -11.14 3.26 4.44
CA ASN A 60 -10.60 4.29 5.32
C ASN A 60 -10.50 5.64 4.61
N ASP A 61 -10.81 6.68 5.36
CA ASP A 61 -10.45 8.07 5.07
C ASP A 61 -9.28 8.46 5.98
N SER A 62 -8.19 8.95 5.39
CA SER A 62 -6.99 9.33 6.15
C SER A 62 -7.28 10.39 7.22
N ARG A 63 -8.40 11.12 7.14
CA ARG A 63 -8.85 12.03 8.21
C ARG A 63 -9.39 11.32 9.45
N GLY A 64 -9.24 10.00 9.54
CA GLY A 64 -9.44 9.21 10.76
C GLY A 64 -10.68 8.34 10.78
N ARG A 65 -11.46 8.26 9.70
CA ARG A 65 -12.65 7.42 9.66
C ARG A 65 -12.42 6.13 8.89
N LEU A 66 -12.85 5.02 9.48
CA LEU A 66 -13.06 3.76 8.78
C LEU A 66 -14.58 3.63 8.55
N TRP A 67 -14.98 3.62 7.29
CA TRP A 67 -16.37 3.52 6.87
C TRP A 67 -16.75 2.06 6.66
N LEU A 68 -17.91 1.66 7.16
CA LEU A 68 -18.63 0.44 6.77
C LEU A 68 -19.59 0.79 5.64
N ILE A 69 -19.47 0.10 4.52
CA ILE A 69 -20.23 0.38 3.29
C ILE A 69 -21.09 -0.84 2.93
N ASN A 70 -22.37 -0.61 2.73
CA ASN A 70 -23.25 -1.63 2.17
C ASN A 70 -22.99 -1.76 0.66
N ARG A 71 -22.57 -2.94 0.22
CA ARG A 71 -22.20 -3.18 -1.19
C ARG A 71 -23.36 -3.06 -2.17
N THR A 72 -24.60 -3.27 -1.71
CA THR A 72 -25.81 -3.21 -2.56
C THR A 72 -26.32 -1.78 -2.70
N THR A 73 -26.49 -1.08 -1.57
CA THR A 73 -27.09 0.25 -1.54
C THR A 73 -26.10 1.40 -1.63
N GLY A 74 -24.79 1.13 -1.38
CA GLY A 74 -23.76 2.15 -1.28
C GLY A 74 -23.82 2.98 0.02
N ALA A 75 -24.76 2.71 0.91
CA ALA A 75 -24.86 3.42 2.18
C ALA A 75 -23.59 3.24 3.02
N ALA A 76 -23.03 4.35 3.51
CA ALA A 76 -21.82 4.37 4.32
C ALA A 76 -22.11 4.89 5.72
N ARG A 77 -21.56 4.23 6.75
CA ARG A 77 -21.62 4.65 8.15
C ARG A 77 -20.27 4.49 8.84
N PRO A 78 -19.97 5.27 9.88
CA PRO A 78 -18.72 5.12 10.63
C PRO A 78 -18.64 3.73 11.28
N PHE A 79 -17.52 3.04 11.09
CA PHE A 79 -17.18 1.80 11.77
C PHE A 79 -16.16 2.07 12.90
N LEU A 80 -15.24 3.03 12.68
CA LEU A 80 -14.30 3.56 13.65
C LEU A 80 -14.04 5.03 13.33
N ASP A 81 -13.97 5.89 14.35
CA ASP A 81 -13.51 7.29 14.23
C ASP A 81 -12.31 7.52 15.17
N LEU A 82 -11.10 7.49 14.62
CA LEU A 82 -9.87 7.69 15.38
C LEU A 82 -9.75 9.10 15.96
N ARG A 83 -10.39 10.10 15.37
CA ARG A 83 -10.39 11.47 15.91
C ARG A 83 -11.10 11.53 17.25
N GLN A 84 -12.20 10.78 17.39
CA GLN A 84 -12.93 10.67 18.66
C GLN A 84 -12.14 9.85 19.67
N VAL A 85 -11.57 8.72 19.25
CA VAL A 85 -10.90 7.78 20.16
C VAL A 85 -9.53 8.29 20.63
N ARG A 86 -8.78 9.00 19.75
CA ARG A 86 -7.40 9.43 20.03
C ARG A 86 -7.28 10.92 20.31
N GLY A 87 -8.29 11.72 19.98
CA GLY A 87 -8.28 13.17 20.21
C GLY A 87 -7.03 13.84 19.64
N SER A 88 -6.33 14.61 20.46
CA SER A 88 -5.11 15.34 20.08
C SER A 88 -3.88 14.45 19.81
N ALA A 89 -3.93 13.18 20.19
CA ALA A 89 -2.86 12.23 19.85
C ALA A 89 -2.87 11.84 18.38
N PHE A 90 -4.05 11.83 17.72
CA PHE A 90 -4.18 11.51 16.30
C PHE A 90 -3.76 12.68 15.44
N LEU A 91 -2.83 12.44 14.51
CA LEU A 91 -2.32 13.46 13.60
C LEU A 91 -2.84 13.25 12.19
N VAL A 92 -3.24 14.35 11.56
CA VAL A 92 -3.60 14.42 10.14
C VAL A 92 -2.78 15.54 9.50
N GLY A 93 -2.23 15.29 8.33
CA GLY A 93 -1.51 16.33 7.59
C GLY A 93 -1.07 15.85 6.21
N GLY A 94 -1.15 16.75 5.23
CA GLY A 94 -0.82 16.41 3.86
C GLY A 94 -1.64 15.24 3.31
N ASN A 95 -1.07 14.51 2.36
CA ASN A 95 -1.72 13.36 1.71
C ASN A 95 -1.31 12.01 2.31
N GLN A 96 -0.32 11.99 3.22
CA GLN A 96 0.32 10.76 3.67
C GLN A 96 0.27 10.55 5.19
N MET A 97 -0.37 11.42 5.97
CA MET A 97 -0.65 11.24 7.40
C MET A 97 -2.11 10.88 7.65
N GLY A 98 -2.39 10.40 8.86
CA GLY A 98 -3.74 10.05 9.33
C GLY A 98 -3.96 8.55 9.41
N LEU A 99 -5.19 8.08 9.21
CA LEU A 99 -5.51 6.65 9.12
C LEU A 99 -5.09 6.13 7.74
N ARG A 100 -3.96 5.40 7.70
CA ARG A 100 -3.35 5.01 6.43
C ARG A 100 -3.90 3.72 5.86
N SER A 101 -4.13 2.72 6.71
CA SER A 101 -4.62 1.41 6.29
C SER A 101 -5.32 0.68 7.43
N PHE A 102 -5.97 -0.41 7.06
CA PHE A 102 -6.56 -1.39 7.98
C PHE A 102 -6.46 -2.79 7.38
N ALA A 103 -6.54 -3.81 8.24
CA ALA A 103 -6.62 -5.21 7.83
C ALA A 103 -7.44 -6.01 8.85
N PHE A 104 -8.30 -6.90 8.39
CA PHE A 104 -9.02 -7.83 9.25
C PHE A 104 -8.21 -9.11 9.42
N HIS A 105 -8.19 -9.66 10.65
CA HIS A 105 -7.51 -10.93 10.89
C HIS A 105 -8.16 -12.07 10.09
N PRO A 106 -7.42 -13.06 9.56
CA PRO A 106 -8.01 -14.18 8.83
C PRO A 106 -9.03 -15.00 9.62
N ASP A 107 -8.95 -14.99 10.95
CA ASP A 107 -9.95 -15.57 11.85
C ASP A 107 -11.13 -14.64 12.17
N PHE A 108 -11.25 -13.46 11.54
CA PHE A 108 -12.24 -12.45 11.90
C PHE A 108 -13.65 -13.02 12.04
N ALA A 109 -14.07 -13.88 11.11
CA ALA A 109 -15.37 -14.50 11.07
C ALA A 109 -15.43 -15.88 11.81
N ARG A 110 -14.40 -16.26 12.56
CA ARG A 110 -14.29 -17.60 13.18
C ARG A 110 -14.43 -17.52 14.71
N PRO A 111 -15.63 -17.79 15.27
CA PRO A 111 -15.83 -17.80 16.73
C PRO A 111 -14.88 -18.79 17.43
N GLY A 112 -14.42 -18.42 18.63
CA GLY A 112 -13.49 -19.25 19.42
C GLY A 112 -12.02 -19.18 18.96
N ARG A 113 -11.71 -18.55 17.84
CA ARG A 113 -10.32 -18.38 17.40
C ARG A 113 -9.75 -17.04 17.95
N PRO A 114 -8.42 -16.97 18.22
CA PRO A 114 -7.81 -15.78 18.82
C PRO A 114 -7.98 -14.49 17.99
N GLY A 115 -8.12 -14.60 16.67
CA GLY A 115 -8.34 -13.48 15.75
C GLY A 115 -9.81 -13.13 15.51
N HIS A 116 -10.76 -13.80 16.18
CA HIS A 116 -12.19 -13.54 16.02
C HIS A 116 -12.52 -12.07 16.34
N ARG A 117 -13.24 -11.41 15.43
CA ARG A 117 -13.62 -9.98 15.51
C ARG A 117 -12.45 -9.00 15.64
N LYS A 118 -11.22 -9.38 15.27
CA LYS A 118 -10.06 -8.51 15.35
C LYS A 118 -9.72 -7.88 14.01
N LEU A 119 -9.37 -6.59 14.07
CA LEU A 119 -8.81 -5.84 12.96
C LEU A 119 -7.61 -5.02 13.43
N TYR A 120 -6.82 -4.60 12.47
CA TYR A 120 -5.61 -3.80 12.69
C TYR A 120 -5.73 -2.50 11.90
N THR A 121 -5.19 -1.42 12.44
CA THR A 121 -5.05 -0.14 11.73
C THR A 121 -3.62 0.33 11.80
N VAL A 122 -3.19 1.12 10.82
CA VAL A 122 -2.01 1.97 10.95
C VAL A 122 -2.42 3.42 10.82
N SER A 123 -1.96 4.24 11.76
CA SER A 123 -2.27 5.67 11.83
C SER A 123 -1.10 6.48 12.36
N THR A 124 -1.07 7.78 12.04
CA THR A 124 -0.06 8.69 12.57
C THR A 124 -0.51 9.30 13.89
N GLU A 125 0.38 9.27 14.89
CA GLU A 125 0.12 9.83 16.23
C GLU A 125 1.32 10.64 16.73
N THR A 126 1.08 11.51 17.72
CA THR A 126 2.16 12.25 18.39
C THR A 126 3.14 11.30 19.08
N ALA A 127 4.43 11.67 19.11
CA ALA A 127 5.45 10.91 19.82
C ALA A 127 5.13 10.81 21.32
N ALA A 128 4.58 11.86 21.90
CA ALA A 128 4.21 11.93 23.32
C ALA A 128 3.08 10.95 23.71
N SER A 129 2.27 10.48 22.73
CA SER A 129 1.16 9.55 22.99
C SER A 129 1.59 8.10 23.19
N ARG A 130 2.88 7.78 23.14
CA ARG A 130 3.40 6.41 23.25
C ARG A 130 3.22 5.86 24.67
N PRO A 131 2.47 4.76 24.86
CA PRO A 131 2.41 4.08 26.14
C PRO A 131 3.69 3.28 26.42
N GLY A 132 3.96 2.98 27.72
CA GLY A 132 5.03 2.08 28.11
C GLY A 132 4.91 0.68 27.50
N GLY A 133 6.05 0.00 27.31
CA GLY A 133 6.12 -1.39 26.85
C GLY A 133 5.76 -1.61 25.37
N VAL A 134 5.54 -0.56 24.56
CA VAL A 134 5.37 -0.67 23.12
C VAL A 134 6.71 -0.56 22.40
N ARG A 135 7.03 -1.53 21.53
CA ARG A 135 8.21 -1.49 20.67
C ARG A 135 8.18 -0.26 19.78
N LEU A 136 9.21 0.57 19.86
CA LEU A 136 9.46 1.69 18.97
C LEU A 136 10.66 1.39 18.10
N PHE A 137 10.47 1.46 16.78
CA PHE A 137 11.54 1.45 15.80
C PHE A 137 11.94 2.90 15.52
N GLY A 138 13.10 3.30 16.01
CA GLY A 138 13.67 4.63 15.83
C GLY A 138 14.78 4.66 14.77
N GLY A 139 15.38 5.84 14.62
CA GLY A 139 16.52 6.07 13.74
C GLY A 139 17.38 7.24 14.22
N PRO A 140 18.48 7.55 13.54
CA PRO A 140 19.39 8.65 13.88
C PRO A 140 18.88 10.00 13.38
N PHE A 141 17.59 10.30 13.61
CA PHE A 141 16.91 11.50 13.11
C PHE A 141 15.99 12.11 14.18
N PRO A 142 15.70 13.41 14.10
CA PRO A 142 14.66 14.05 14.91
C PRO A 142 13.30 13.44 14.62
N VAL A 143 12.57 13.04 15.66
CA VAL A 143 11.26 12.41 15.52
C VAL A 143 10.18 13.48 15.38
N ALA A 144 9.48 13.49 14.24
CA ALA A 144 8.34 14.36 13.99
C ALA A 144 7.03 13.76 14.53
N HIS A 145 6.82 12.47 14.32
CA HIS A 145 5.65 11.71 14.77
C HIS A 145 5.93 10.21 14.77
N HIS A 146 4.93 9.42 15.16
CA HIS A 146 4.99 7.97 15.05
C HIS A 146 3.90 7.44 14.13
N ASP A 147 4.22 6.44 13.32
CA ASP A 147 3.23 5.53 12.76
C ASP A 147 2.93 4.45 13.79
N VAL A 148 1.65 4.21 14.04
CA VAL A 148 1.17 3.32 15.09
C VAL A 148 0.35 2.20 14.47
N VAL A 149 0.82 0.96 14.64
CA VAL A 149 0.02 -0.23 14.34
C VAL A 149 -0.75 -0.61 15.60
N ALA A 150 -2.08 -0.64 15.50
CA ALA A 150 -2.97 -0.97 16.61
C ALA A 150 -3.97 -2.06 16.24
N GLU A 151 -4.24 -2.95 17.18
CA GLU A 151 -5.30 -3.96 17.15
C GLU A 151 -6.57 -3.39 17.78
N TRP A 152 -7.72 -3.80 17.25
CA TRP A 152 -9.06 -3.45 17.71
C TRP A 152 -9.97 -4.67 17.70
N GLY A 153 -10.93 -4.71 18.61
CA GLY A 153 -12.05 -5.63 18.60
C GLY A 153 -13.31 -4.95 18.06
N VAL A 154 -14.14 -5.70 17.35
CA VAL A 154 -15.50 -5.28 17.02
C VAL A 154 -16.38 -5.44 18.24
N ASP A 155 -17.28 -4.47 18.48
CA ASP A 155 -18.23 -4.48 19.59
C ASP A 155 -19.02 -5.81 19.61
N PRO A 156 -19.04 -6.53 20.74
CA PRO A 156 -19.69 -7.83 20.83
C PRO A 156 -21.20 -7.77 20.64
N THR A 157 -21.82 -6.62 20.94
CA THR A 157 -23.27 -6.40 20.85
C THR A 157 -23.69 -5.72 19.56
N ASP A 158 -22.79 -4.98 18.92
CA ASP A 158 -23.04 -4.29 17.65
C ASP A 158 -21.90 -4.57 16.63
N PRO A 159 -22.07 -5.54 15.73
CA PRO A 159 -21.05 -5.90 14.74
C PRO A 159 -20.82 -4.82 13.67
N SER A 160 -21.51 -3.70 13.78
CA SER A 160 -21.41 -2.57 12.85
C SER A 160 -20.46 -1.47 13.31
N ARG A 161 -19.79 -1.63 14.45
CA ARG A 161 -18.81 -0.69 15.00
C ARG A 161 -17.69 -1.39 15.75
N VAL A 162 -16.57 -0.69 15.85
CA VAL A 162 -15.41 -1.10 16.66
C VAL A 162 -15.67 -0.70 18.12
N ASP A 163 -15.29 -1.55 19.08
CA ASP A 163 -15.20 -1.20 20.48
C ASP A 163 -13.95 -0.31 20.70
N PRO A 164 -14.10 0.99 21.00
CA PRO A 164 -12.98 1.90 21.17
C PRO A 164 -12.10 1.56 22.38
N THR A 165 -12.63 0.82 23.37
CA THR A 165 -11.89 0.43 24.57
C THR A 165 -10.99 -0.78 24.36
N SER A 166 -11.22 -1.53 23.27
CA SER A 166 -10.47 -2.75 22.92
C SER A 166 -9.07 -2.47 22.35
N ARG A 167 -8.71 -1.18 22.14
CA ARG A 167 -7.47 -0.80 21.48
C ARG A 167 -6.22 -1.35 22.17
N ARG A 168 -5.40 -2.04 21.40
CA ARG A 168 -4.07 -2.53 21.84
C ARG A 168 -3.02 -2.12 20.81
N GLU A 169 -2.05 -1.32 21.22
CA GLU A 169 -0.92 -1.00 20.33
C GLU A 169 -0.02 -2.22 20.15
N VAL A 170 0.36 -2.46 18.92
CA VAL A 170 1.25 -3.57 18.51
C VAL A 170 2.69 -3.10 18.43
N LEU A 171 2.94 -2.07 17.64
CA LEU A 171 4.27 -1.46 17.46
C LEU A 171 4.16 0.00 16.99
N ARG A 172 5.27 0.72 17.07
CA ARG A 172 5.43 2.08 16.53
C ARG A 172 6.67 2.19 15.68
N VAL A 173 6.59 3.01 14.63
CA VAL A 173 7.71 3.40 13.79
C VAL A 173 7.87 4.91 13.88
N ALA A 174 9.06 5.38 14.28
CA ALA A 174 9.36 6.81 14.32
C ALA A 174 9.55 7.35 12.91
N GLN A 175 8.99 8.53 12.65
CA GLN A 175 9.06 9.23 11.39
C GLN A 175 9.70 10.61 11.59
N TYR A 176 10.53 11.04 10.65
CA TYR A 176 11.19 12.36 10.69
C TYR A 176 10.50 13.40 9.81
N LYS A 177 9.59 12.97 8.92
CA LYS A 177 8.79 13.81 8.02
C LYS A 177 7.36 13.31 7.89
N LYS A 178 6.53 14.13 7.24
CA LYS A 178 5.10 13.84 6.98
C LYS A 178 4.87 12.88 5.80
N ASP A 179 5.93 12.56 5.07
CA ASP A 179 5.87 11.77 3.83
C ASP A 179 6.40 10.35 4.05
N HIS A 180 6.06 9.44 3.15
CA HIS A 180 6.48 8.04 3.10
C HIS A 180 6.30 7.31 4.44
N ASN A 181 5.14 7.50 5.04
CA ASN A 181 4.75 6.81 6.27
C ASN A 181 4.50 5.31 6.03
N THR A 182 4.21 4.58 7.08
CA THR A 182 3.69 3.22 6.98
C THR A 182 2.31 3.25 6.31
N ASP A 183 2.18 2.61 5.15
CA ASP A 183 1.03 2.83 4.29
C ASP A 183 0.09 1.63 4.14
N ARG A 184 0.58 0.39 4.20
CA ARG A 184 -0.25 -0.78 3.96
C ARG A 184 -0.08 -1.86 5.02
N LEU A 185 -1.23 -2.37 5.46
CA LEU A 185 -1.37 -3.60 6.23
C LEU A 185 -2.06 -4.66 5.38
N MET A 186 -1.55 -5.90 5.36
CA MET A 186 -2.16 -6.99 4.62
C MET A 186 -1.86 -8.33 5.28
N PHE A 187 -2.85 -9.20 5.38
CA PHE A 187 -2.67 -10.64 5.59
C PHE A 187 -2.73 -11.36 4.26
N ASP A 188 -1.99 -12.46 4.12
CA ASP A 188 -2.15 -13.30 2.93
C ASP A 188 -3.53 -13.99 2.96
N PRO A 189 -4.43 -13.67 2.02
CA PRO A 189 -5.77 -14.26 1.99
C PRO A 189 -5.78 -15.71 1.48
N ASN A 190 -4.67 -16.20 0.93
CA ASN A 190 -4.51 -17.58 0.45
C ASN A 190 -3.98 -18.51 1.56
N ALA A 191 -3.40 -17.94 2.61
CA ALA A 191 -2.90 -18.71 3.74
C ALA A 191 -4.05 -19.33 4.55
N GLY A 192 -4.01 -20.63 4.76
CA GLY A 192 -4.95 -21.38 5.60
C GLY A 192 -4.36 -21.74 6.96
N PRO A 193 -5.20 -22.16 7.93
CA PRO A 193 -4.72 -22.67 9.20
C PRO A 193 -3.66 -23.77 9.02
N GLY A 194 -2.54 -23.64 9.72
CA GLY A 194 -1.41 -24.57 9.62
C GLY A 194 -0.32 -24.18 8.64
N THR A 195 -0.56 -23.22 7.73
CA THR A 195 0.50 -22.69 6.87
C THR A 195 1.33 -21.63 7.60
N SER A 196 2.58 -21.44 7.15
CA SER A 196 3.51 -20.47 7.76
C SER A 196 3.02 -19.04 7.74
N ASP A 197 2.24 -18.65 6.71
CA ASP A 197 1.73 -17.29 6.53
C ASP A 197 0.40 -17.01 7.22
N TYR A 198 -0.30 -18.05 7.68
CA TYR A 198 -1.58 -17.85 8.33
C TYR A 198 -1.50 -16.94 9.57
N GLY A 199 -2.27 -15.85 9.56
CA GLY A 199 -2.29 -14.88 10.65
C GLY A 199 -1.01 -14.05 10.77
N LYS A 200 -0.16 -13.99 9.73
CA LYS A 200 0.98 -13.09 9.68
C LYS A 200 0.59 -11.80 8.97
N LEU A 201 0.88 -10.69 9.63
CA LEU A 201 0.60 -9.34 9.12
C LEU A 201 1.84 -8.82 8.41
N TYR A 202 1.67 -8.49 7.13
CA TYR A 202 2.65 -7.76 6.33
C TYR A 202 2.40 -6.26 6.48
N ILE A 203 3.47 -5.48 6.64
CA ILE A 203 3.44 -4.04 6.92
C ILE A 203 4.40 -3.35 5.97
N GLY A 204 3.88 -2.55 5.04
CA GLY A 204 4.68 -1.72 4.14
C GLY A 204 5.06 -0.40 4.81
N ILE A 205 6.36 -0.14 4.94
CA ILE A 205 6.93 1.00 5.64
C ILE A 205 7.80 1.78 4.66
N GLY A 206 7.46 3.05 4.41
CA GLY A 206 8.26 3.92 3.57
C GLY A 206 9.58 4.34 4.20
N ASP A 207 10.45 4.97 3.42
CA ASP A 207 11.79 5.44 3.84
C ASP A 207 11.77 6.70 4.72
N GLY A 208 10.57 7.27 4.99
CA GLY A 208 10.37 8.48 5.79
C GLY A 208 10.49 9.78 4.99
N GLY A 209 10.71 9.70 3.67
CA GLY A 209 10.75 10.84 2.76
C GLY A 209 12.14 11.48 2.62
N ASN A 210 12.23 12.38 1.65
CA ASN A 210 13.50 13.03 1.29
C ASN A 210 13.73 14.34 2.04
N VAL A 211 15.00 14.71 2.18
CA VAL A 211 15.40 16.12 2.28
C VAL A 211 15.79 16.62 0.88
N PRO A 212 15.69 17.95 0.60
CA PRO A 212 16.16 18.49 -0.68
C PRO A 212 17.56 17.98 -1.02
N ALA A 213 17.76 17.57 -2.28
CA ALA A 213 19.02 17.08 -2.83
C ALA A 213 19.61 15.81 -2.20
N ARG A 214 18.86 15.05 -1.38
CA ARG A 214 19.34 13.77 -0.83
C ARG A 214 18.22 12.76 -0.62
N PRO A 215 18.14 11.66 -1.42
CA PRO A 215 17.24 10.54 -1.16
C PRO A 215 17.73 9.76 0.05
N ASP A 216 16.79 9.22 0.82
CA ASP A 216 17.08 8.44 2.02
C ASP A 216 18.23 9.04 2.86
N PRO A 217 18.05 10.25 3.41
CA PRO A 217 19.14 11.04 3.98
C PRO A 217 19.84 10.36 5.17
N TYR A 218 19.22 9.33 5.74
CA TYR A 218 19.72 8.60 6.89
C TYR A 218 20.07 7.14 6.58
N ASP A 219 20.18 6.78 5.28
CA ASP A 219 20.53 5.43 4.81
C ASP A 219 19.61 4.32 5.36
N GLN A 220 18.31 4.64 5.48
CA GLN A 220 17.34 3.76 6.15
C GLN A 220 17.01 2.52 5.31
N ALA A 221 16.79 2.71 3.99
CA ALA A 221 16.23 1.66 3.14
C ALA A 221 17.19 0.48 2.97
N GLN A 222 18.50 0.72 2.93
CA GLN A 222 19.55 -0.32 2.79
C GLN A 222 20.07 -0.85 4.13
N ASP A 223 19.84 -0.15 5.27
CA ASP A 223 20.28 -0.63 6.58
C ASP A 223 19.32 -1.68 7.14
N PRO A 224 19.71 -2.95 7.28
CA PRO A 224 18.82 -3.99 7.81
C PRO A 224 18.57 -3.85 9.32
N GLY A 225 19.29 -3.00 10.02
CA GLY A 225 19.05 -2.64 11.43
C GLY A 225 17.96 -1.57 11.62
N ARG A 226 17.36 -1.07 10.53
CA ARG A 226 16.39 0.02 10.52
C ARG A 226 15.04 -0.43 9.98
N ALA A 227 13.98 0.27 10.39
CA ALA A 227 12.60 -0.09 10.01
C ALA A 227 12.12 0.59 8.73
N LEU A 228 12.66 1.78 8.39
CA LEU A 228 12.19 2.54 7.24
C LEU A 228 12.67 1.93 5.93
N GLY A 229 11.84 2.02 4.87
CA GLY A 229 12.12 1.44 3.56
C GLY A 229 12.03 -0.09 3.53
N LYS A 230 11.08 -0.68 4.25
CA LYS A 230 10.95 -2.13 4.50
C LYS A 230 9.53 -2.65 4.32
N ILE A 231 9.45 -3.95 4.13
CA ILE A 231 8.24 -4.73 4.45
C ILE A 231 8.56 -5.55 5.70
N PHE A 232 7.74 -5.39 6.74
CA PHE A 232 7.78 -6.26 7.93
C PHE A 232 6.77 -7.38 7.80
N ARG A 233 7.05 -8.53 8.46
CA ARG A 233 6.11 -9.65 8.65
C ARG A 233 6.13 -10.08 10.10
N ILE A 234 4.98 -9.98 10.78
CA ILE A 234 4.83 -10.28 12.21
C ILE A 234 3.59 -11.15 12.48
N ASN A 235 3.55 -11.80 13.64
CA ASN A 235 2.31 -12.38 14.18
C ASN A 235 1.74 -11.43 15.23
N PRO A 236 0.70 -10.64 14.91
CA PRO A 236 0.22 -9.59 15.80
C PRO A 236 -0.58 -10.09 17.00
N LEU A 237 -1.04 -11.36 16.99
CA LEU A 237 -1.79 -11.95 18.09
C LEU A 237 -0.93 -12.51 19.22
N ARG A 238 0.28 -12.93 18.89
CA ARG A 238 1.19 -13.54 19.88
C ARG A 238 2.08 -12.45 20.48
N GLN A 239 2.48 -12.69 21.73
CA GLN A 239 3.47 -11.86 22.40
C GLN A 239 4.69 -12.73 22.70
N SER A 240 5.89 -12.20 22.45
CA SER A 240 7.16 -12.87 22.77
C SER A 240 8.25 -11.87 23.06
N ASP A 241 9.21 -12.25 23.88
CA ASP A 241 10.43 -11.49 24.18
C ASP A 241 10.17 -10.02 24.55
N GLY A 242 9.15 -9.77 25.39
CA GLY A 242 8.75 -8.41 25.78
C GLY A 242 8.09 -7.57 24.68
N ARG A 243 7.86 -8.15 23.49
CA ARG A 243 7.12 -7.52 22.39
C ARG A 243 5.62 -7.82 22.49
N ARG A 244 4.81 -6.92 21.95
CA ARG A 244 3.34 -7.10 21.83
C ARG A 244 2.93 -7.87 20.58
N TYR A 245 3.86 -8.53 19.93
CA TYR A 245 3.71 -9.40 18.76
C TYR A 245 4.81 -10.45 18.79
N ALA A 246 4.71 -11.49 17.98
CA ALA A 246 5.80 -12.43 17.78
C ALA A 246 6.41 -12.26 16.38
N VAL A 247 7.72 -12.49 16.28
CA VAL A 247 8.42 -12.58 15.00
C VAL A 247 8.30 -14.02 14.50
N PRO A 248 7.84 -14.25 13.26
CA PRO A 248 7.86 -15.58 12.67
C PRO A 248 9.28 -16.13 12.52
N GLY A 249 9.52 -17.36 12.97
CA GLY A 249 10.87 -17.96 12.93
C GLY A 249 11.42 -18.19 11.53
N ASP A 250 10.55 -18.19 10.53
CA ASP A 250 10.88 -18.34 9.10
C ASP A 250 11.07 -17.00 8.38
N ASN A 251 11.10 -15.87 9.09
CA ASN A 251 11.49 -14.59 8.48
C ASN A 251 12.96 -14.64 8.03
N PRO A 252 13.30 -13.98 6.90
CA PRO A 252 14.62 -14.16 6.24
C PRO A 252 15.81 -13.68 7.07
N PHE A 253 15.59 -12.79 8.02
CA PHE A 253 16.67 -12.16 8.80
C PHE A 253 16.70 -12.60 10.28
N VAL A 254 15.88 -13.58 10.68
CA VAL A 254 15.94 -14.15 12.03
C VAL A 254 17.31 -14.78 12.29
N GLY A 255 17.89 -14.48 13.46
CA GLY A 255 19.21 -14.96 13.87
C GLY A 255 20.41 -14.26 13.22
N ARG A 256 20.18 -13.26 12.35
CA ARG A 256 21.26 -12.48 11.74
C ARG A 256 21.61 -11.27 12.61
N SER A 257 22.86 -11.19 13.06
CA SER A 257 23.34 -10.03 13.83
C SER A 257 23.20 -8.73 13.03
N GLY A 258 22.82 -7.65 13.70
CA GLY A 258 22.64 -6.33 13.07
C GLY A 258 21.38 -6.18 12.22
N HIS A 259 20.54 -7.22 12.12
CA HIS A 259 19.30 -7.20 11.34
C HIS A 259 18.06 -7.20 12.24
N LEU A 260 17.04 -6.45 11.85
CA LEU A 260 15.71 -6.55 12.46
C LEU A 260 15.05 -7.86 11.98
N PRO A 261 14.67 -8.77 12.89
CA PRO A 261 14.10 -10.06 12.50
C PRO A 261 12.66 -9.92 11.96
N GLU A 262 12.03 -8.78 12.12
CA GLU A 262 10.71 -8.44 11.58
C GLU A 262 10.74 -8.25 10.05
N ILE A 263 11.91 -7.97 9.46
CA ILE A 263 12.02 -7.66 8.03
C ILE A 263 11.70 -8.88 7.18
N TRP A 264 10.79 -8.69 6.20
CA TRP A 264 10.51 -9.60 5.10
C TRP A 264 11.33 -9.24 3.85
N ALA A 265 11.38 -7.93 3.52
CA ALA A 265 12.13 -7.38 2.39
C ALA A 265 12.59 -5.96 2.70
N LEU A 266 13.61 -5.47 1.97
CA LEU A 266 14.24 -4.18 2.19
C LEU A 266 14.55 -3.44 0.88
N GLY A 267 15.04 -2.21 0.98
CA GLY A 267 15.45 -1.44 -0.18
C GLY A 267 14.29 -0.84 -0.97
N LEU A 268 13.21 -0.47 -0.27
CA LEU A 268 12.03 0.17 -0.84
C LEU A 268 12.01 1.66 -0.49
N ARG A 269 11.42 2.47 -1.36
CA ARG A 269 11.22 3.89 -1.12
C ARG A 269 9.90 4.16 -0.42
N HIS A 270 8.79 3.85 -1.06
CA HIS A 270 7.45 4.02 -0.53
C HIS A 270 6.54 2.89 -1.01
N PRO A 271 6.62 1.70 -0.38
CA PRO A 271 5.78 0.56 -0.72
C PRO A 271 4.31 0.86 -0.38
N GLN A 272 3.68 1.66 -1.24
CA GLN A 272 2.37 2.26 -1.03
C GLN A 272 1.25 1.22 -1.01
N ASN A 273 1.39 0.15 -1.78
CA ASN A 273 0.41 -0.92 -1.77
C ASN A 273 1.05 -2.30 -1.71
N LEU A 274 0.44 -3.15 -0.91
CA LEU A 274 0.67 -4.59 -0.82
C LEU A 274 -0.63 -5.30 -1.18
N SER A 275 -0.58 -6.27 -2.07
CA SER A 275 -1.74 -7.09 -2.42
C SER A 275 -1.32 -8.52 -2.76
N PHE A 276 -2.22 -9.47 -2.54
CA PHE A 276 -2.03 -10.86 -2.95
C PHE A 276 -3.04 -11.21 -4.03
N ASP A 277 -2.64 -12.03 -5.00
CA ASP A 277 -3.56 -12.62 -5.97
C ASP A 277 -4.41 -13.70 -5.28
N ARG A 278 -5.55 -13.29 -4.76
CA ARG A 278 -6.46 -14.14 -4.00
C ARG A 278 -7.16 -15.15 -4.90
N GLY A 279 -7.01 -16.42 -4.57
CA GLY A 279 -7.67 -17.51 -5.31
C GLY A 279 -7.13 -17.76 -6.72
N GLY A 280 -5.95 -17.19 -7.03
CA GLY A 280 -5.26 -17.38 -8.30
C GLY A 280 -3.84 -17.91 -8.09
N THR A 281 -2.83 -17.18 -8.59
CA THR A 281 -1.41 -17.58 -8.49
C THR A 281 -0.84 -17.48 -7.09
N GLY A 282 -1.50 -16.76 -6.18
CA GLY A 282 -0.97 -16.43 -4.84
C GLY A 282 0.12 -15.34 -4.87
N ALA A 283 0.39 -14.73 -6.02
CA ALA A 283 1.46 -13.74 -6.16
C ALA A 283 1.29 -12.60 -5.13
N PHE A 284 2.34 -12.33 -4.36
CA PHE A 284 2.44 -11.16 -3.51
C PHE A 284 2.99 -10.00 -4.36
N ILE A 285 2.20 -8.95 -4.55
CA ILE A 285 2.51 -7.81 -5.41
C ILE A 285 2.70 -6.57 -4.55
N VAL A 286 3.78 -5.85 -4.81
CA VAL A 286 4.19 -4.64 -4.11
C VAL A 286 4.36 -3.51 -5.12
N THR A 287 3.68 -2.39 -4.94
CA THR A 287 3.96 -1.19 -5.73
C THR A 287 4.79 -0.22 -4.91
N ASP A 288 5.89 0.23 -5.47
CA ASP A 288 6.81 1.19 -4.85
C ASP A 288 6.84 2.49 -5.65
N ILE A 289 6.50 3.59 -4.98
CA ILE A 289 6.50 4.91 -5.61
C ILE A 289 7.93 5.42 -5.72
N GLY A 290 8.36 5.67 -6.97
CA GLY A 290 9.67 6.19 -7.30
C GLY A 290 9.89 7.65 -6.92
N GLN A 291 11.10 8.14 -7.16
CA GLN A 291 11.48 9.50 -6.77
C GLN A 291 11.18 10.52 -7.87
N TYR A 292 11.86 10.41 -9.00
CA TYR A 292 11.76 11.37 -10.09
C TYR A 292 11.52 10.72 -11.44
N HIS A 293 11.71 9.41 -11.54
CA HIS A 293 11.81 8.78 -12.85
C HIS A 293 10.95 7.55 -13.04
N ILE A 294 10.99 6.57 -12.10
CA ILE A 294 10.44 5.23 -12.35
C ILE A 294 9.45 4.83 -11.25
N GLU A 295 8.28 4.40 -11.68
CA GLU A 295 7.25 3.78 -10.85
C GLU A 295 7.29 2.27 -11.00
N GLU A 296 7.19 1.52 -9.89
CA GLU A 296 7.51 0.10 -9.84
C GLU A 296 6.34 -0.78 -9.42
N VAL A 297 6.20 -1.91 -10.12
CA VAL A 297 5.41 -3.07 -9.68
C VAL A 297 6.38 -4.21 -9.41
N ASN A 298 6.48 -4.63 -8.17
CA ASN A 298 7.41 -5.65 -7.69
C ASN A 298 6.66 -6.91 -7.24
N LEU A 299 7.33 -8.06 -7.24
CA LEU A 299 6.90 -9.24 -6.48
C LEU A 299 7.47 -9.17 -5.06
N GLY A 300 6.65 -9.43 -4.05
CA GLY A 300 7.03 -9.39 -2.63
C GLY A 300 7.84 -10.60 -2.20
N LEU A 301 9.05 -10.74 -2.70
CA LEU A 301 9.90 -11.93 -2.47
C LEU A 301 10.54 -11.90 -1.08
N ARG A 302 10.64 -13.09 -0.48
CA ARG A 302 11.28 -13.29 0.83
C ARG A 302 12.76 -12.95 0.79
N GLY A 303 13.19 -12.00 1.61
CA GLY A 303 14.60 -11.58 1.72
C GLY A 303 15.09 -10.67 0.59
N ALA A 304 14.18 -10.23 -0.29
CA ALA A 304 14.54 -9.36 -1.41
C ALA A 304 15.07 -8.00 -0.98
N ASN A 305 16.01 -7.46 -1.78
CA ASN A 305 16.47 -6.08 -1.71
C ASN A 305 16.15 -5.38 -3.04
N TYR A 306 15.23 -4.42 -3.02
CA TYR A 306 14.76 -3.70 -4.22
C TYR A 306 15.66 -2.54 -4.63
N GLY A 307 16.75 -2.30 -3.90
CA GLY A 307 17.86 -1.45 -4.34
C GLY A 307 17.74 0.03 -3.99
N TRP A 308 16.58 0.55 -3.59
CA TRP A 308 16.48 1.96 -3.20
C TRP A 308 17.44 2.32 -2.04
N PRO A 309 18.15 3.44 -2.05
CA PRO A 309 18.19 4.52 -3.05
C PRO A 309 19.34 4.37 -4.07
N LEU A 310 19.89 3.17 -4.28
CA LEU A 310 20.95 2.88 -5.27
C LEU A 310 20.38 2.52 -6.64
N ARG A 311 19.11 2.15 -6.66
CA ARG A 311 18.32 1.81 -7.85
C ARG A 311 16.99 2.52 -7.80
N GLU A 312 16.49 2.95 -8.95
CA GLU A 312 15.13 3.36 -9.21
C GLU A 312 14.68 2.64 -10.48
N GLY A 313 13.73 1.71 -10.36
CA GLY A 313 13.47 0.73 -11.41
C GLY A 313 14.71 -0.08 -11.79
N THR A 314 14.88 -0.32 -13.08
CA THR A 314 16.06 -1.01 -13.63
C THR A 314 17.18 -0.04 -14.02
N PHE A 315 17.41 0.99 -13.20
CA PHE A 315 18.41 2.01 -13.43
C PHE A 315 19.21 2.31 -12.17
N VAL A 316 20.44 2.80 -12.36
CA VAL A 316 21.27 3.31 -11.26
C VAL A 316 20.90 4.75 -10.98
N THR A 317 20.72 5.10 -9.70
CA THR A 317 20.64 6.49 -9.25
C THR A 317 21.96 6.92 -8.58
N ASP A 318 22.30 8.20 -8.65
CA ASP A 318 23.35 8.77 -7.81
C ASP A 318 22.70 9.40 -6.56
N ARG A 319 23.17 9.03 -5.37
CA ARG A 319 22.71 9.65 -4.11
C ARG A 319 22.98 11.17 -4.04
N ARG A 320 23.86 11.69 -4.90
CA ARG A 320 24.19 13.12 -4.98
C ARG A 320 23.44 13.85 -6.07
N ASP A 321 23.01 13.11 -7.10
CA ASP A 321 22.23 13.63 -8.23
C ASP A 321 21.03 12.70 -8.46
N GLN A 322 19.91 13.04 -7.86
CA GLN A 322 18.65 12.29 -7.99
C GLN A 322 17.95 12.53 -9.32
N THR A 323 18.43 13.50 -10.11
CA THR A 323 17.80 13.89 -11.36
C THR A 323 18.33 13.13 -12.56
N THR A 324 19.39 12.33 -12.37
CA THR A 324 20.04 11.59 -13.44
C THR A 324 19.97 10.08 -13.18
N LEU A 325 19.46 9.34 -14.16
CA LEU A 325 19.54 7.89 -14.21
C LEU A 325 20.65 7.42 -15.12
N HIS A 326 21.21 6.26 -14.79
CA HIS A 326 22.24 5.59 -15.60
C HIS A 326 21.84 4.13 -15.84
N ALA A 327 22.32 3.57 -16.95
CA ALA A 327 22.15 2.13 -17.22
C ALA A 327 22.78 1.27 -16.11
N LEU A 328 22.26 0.07 -15.93
CA LEU A 328 22.84 -0.91 -15.01
C LEU A 328 24.26 -1.27 -15.47
N PRO A 329 25.23 -1.42 -14.57
CA PRO A 329 26.57 -1.90 -14.91
C PRO A 329 26.54 -3.38 -15.31
N ASP A 330 27.52 -3.83 -16.09
CA ASP A 330 27.61 -5.21 -16.58
C ASP A 330 27.65 -6.25 -15.43
N ASP A 331 28.21 -5.87 -14.28
CA ASP A 331 28.29 -6.71 -13.08
C ASP A 331 27.10 -6.63 -12.16
N ASP A 332 26.02 -5.94 -12.55
CA ASP A 332 24.88 -5.65 -11.68
C ASP A 332 24.20 -6.90 -11.09
N ALA A 333 24.13 -7.98 -11.86
CA ALA A 333 23.58 -9.26 -11.41
C ALA A 333 24.27 -9.82 -10.15
N THR A 334 25.55 -9.43 -9.92
CA THR A 334 26.32 -9.86 -8.74
C THR A 334 25.97 -9.08 -7.48
N ARG A 335 25.21 -7.99 -7.59
CA ARG A 335 24.89 -7.08 -6.47
C ARG A 335 23.69 -7.52 -5.64
N GLY A 336 22.95 -8.54 -6.10
CA GLY A 336 21.86 -9.16 -5.36
C GLY A 336 20.61 -8.31 -5.24
N PHE A 337 20.39 -7.32 -6.12
CA PHE A 337 19.16 -6.55 -6.16
C PHE A 337 18.05 -7.32 -6.87
N THR A 338 16.82 -7.04 -6.45
CA THR A 338 15.58 -7.54 -7.06
C THR A 338 14.95 -6.41 -7.85
N TYR A 339 14.58 -6.67 -9.10
CA TYR A 339 14.07 -5.67 -10.01
C TYR A 339 12.55 -5.79 -10.21
N PRO A 340 11.86 -4.67 -10.56
CA PRO A 340 10.44 -4.69 -10.83
C PRO A 340 10.09 -5.60 -12.01
N VAL A 341 8.91 -6.22 -11.91
CA VAL A 341 8.31 -7.08 -12.96
C VAL A 341 7.45 -6.28 -13.94
N ALA A 342 7.08 -5.04 -13.59
CA ALA A 342 6.57 -4.01 -14.48
C ALA A 342 6.98 -2.64 -13.95
N GLN A 343 7.23 -1.70 -14.84
CA GLN A 343 7.64 -0.34 -14.50
C GLN A 343 7.25 0.64 -15.59
N TYR A 344 7.04 1.91 -15.23
CA TYR A 344 6.85 3.00 -16.17
C TYR A 344 7.56 4.26 -15.66
N ASP A 345 7.88 5.16 -16.57
CA ASP A 345 8.53 6.43 -16.22
C ASP A 345 7.55 7.59 -16.03
N HIS A 346 8.08 8.75 -15.67
CA HIS A 346 7.29 9.94 -15.35
C HIS A 346 6.69 10.64 -16.58
N ASP A 347 6.94 10.16 -17.78
CA ASP A 347 6.20 10.55 -18.99
C ASP A 347 4.79 9.95 -19.04
N GLU A 348 4.59 8.82 -18.37
CA GLU A 348 3.31 8.12 -18.29
C GLU A 348 2.52 8.45 -17.02
N GLY A 349 3.22 8.73 -15.92
CA GLY A 349 2.61 9.05 -14.63
C GLY A 349 3.65 9.41 -13.59
N ARG A 350 3.24 9.84 -12.39
CA ARG A 350 4.15 10.40 -11.39
C ARG A 350 4.09 9.75 -10.02
N ALA A 351 3.19 8.79 -9.83
CA ALA A 351 3.09 8.06 -8.58
C ALA A 351 2.20 6.83 -8.77
N VAL A 352 2.75 5.64 -8.68
CA VAL A 352 1.98 4.41 -8.85
C VAL A 352 0.92 4.25 -7.76
N ALA A 353 -0.32 4.03 -8.18
CA ALA A 353 -1.40 3.53 -7.34
C ALA A 353 -1.45 2.03 -7.48
N GLY A 354 -1.06 1.30 -6.46
CA GLY A 354 -1.20 -0.15 -6.45
C GLY A 354 -2.66 -0.59 -6.30
N GLY A 355 -2.96 -1.73 -6.87
CA GLY A 355 -4.30 -2.29 -6.92
C GLY A 355 -4.34 -3.78 -6.62
N PHE A 356 -5.11 -4.51 -7.38
CA PHE A 356 -5.41 -5.92 -7.14
C PHE A 356 -5.52 -6.71 -8.44
N VAL A 357 -5.29 -8.01 -8.35
CA VAL A 357 -5.66 -8.92 -9.45
C VAL A 357 -7.18 -9.05 -9.47
N TYR A 358 -7.77 -8.74 -10.62
CA TYR A 358 -9.21 -8.87 -10.81
C TYR A 358 -9.61 -10.35 -10.86
N ARG A 359 -10.48 -10.74 -9.92
CA ARG A 359 -11.03 -12.09 -9.79
C ARG A 359 -12.56 -12.08 -9.74
N GLY A 360 -13.16 -10.91 -10.01
CA GLY A 360 -14.59 -10.74 -10.09
C GLY A 360 -15.19 -11.30 -11.38
N THR A 361 -16.51 -11.20 -11.51
CA THR A 361 -17.26 -11.73 -12.64
C THR A 361 -17.94 -10.64 -13.47
N ALA A 362 -18.00 -9.39 -12.96
CA ALA A 362 -18.71 -8.29 -13.65
C ALA A 362 -18.02 -7.85 -14.94
N VAL A 363 -16.71 -8.10 -15.11
CA VAL A 363 -15.94 -7.79 -16.33
C VAL A 363 -15.03 -8.98 -16.65
N SER A 364 -15.53 -9.96 -17.36
CA SER A 364 -14.82 -11.21 -17.64
C SER A 364 -13.47 -11.02 -18.36
N ALA A 365 -13.37 -10.01 -19.22
CA ALA A 365 -12.13 -9.68 -19.95
C ALA A 365 -10.99 -9.22 -19.03
N LEU A 366 -11.26 -8.86 -17.78
CA LEU A 366 -10.25 -8.48 -16.80
C LEU A 366 -9.82 -9.65 -15.88
N ALA A 367 -10.46 -10.80 -15.98
CA ALA A 367 -10.15 -11.95 -15.12
C ALA A 367 -8.65 -12.31 -15.22
N GLY A 368 -7.96 -12.35 -14.08
CA GLY A 368 -6.52 -12.64 -14.03
C GLY A 368 -5.61 -11.46 -14.37
N HIS A 369 -6.14 -10.26 -14.56
CA HIS A 369 -5.32 -9.06 -14.76
C HIS A 369 -5.08 -8.33 -13.44
N TYR A 370 -3.83 -7.96 -13.17
CA TYR A 370 -3.50 -7.02 -12.11
C TYR A 370 -3.82 -5.60 -12.58
N LEU A 371 -4.74 -4.94 -11.87
CA LEU A 371 -5.14 -3.56 -12.12
C LEU A 371 -4.36 -2.63 -11.20
N PHE A 372 -3.76 -1.61 -11.74
CA PHE A 372 -3.02 -0.56 -11.02
C PHE A 372 -3.14 0.75 -11.81
N GLY A 373 -2.47 1.83 -11.40
CA GLY A 373 -2.58 3.06 -12.16
C GLY A 373 -1.70 4.17 -11.61
N ASP A 374 -1.97 5.40 -12.04
CA ASP A 374 -1.27 6.59 -11.55
C ASP A 374 -2.16 7.42 -10.62
N ILE A 375 -1.62 7.73 -9.45
CA ILE A 375 -2.32 8.50 -8.39
C ILE A 375 -2.70 9.89 -8.89
N VAL A 376 -1.81 10.52 -9.66
CA VAL A 376 -1.91 11.94 -10.01
C VAL A 376 -2.87 12.16 -11.16
N ASN A 377 -2.64 11.51 -12.30
CA ASN A 377 -3.40 11.71 -13.52
C ASN A 377 -4.64 10.81 -13.63
N GLY A 378 -4.69 9.72 -12.84
CA GLY A 378 -5.83 8.80 -12.78
C GLY A 378 -5.90 7.83 -13.97
N ARG A 379 -4.83 7.66 -14.74
CA ARG A 379 -4.75 6.56 -15.72
C ARG A 379 -4.76 5.24 -14.99
N VAL A 380 -5.45 4.27 -15.53
CA VAL A 380 -5.51 2.90 -14.99
C VAL A 380 -4.89 1.94 -15.96
N PHE A 381 -4.00 1.13 -15.46
CA PHE A 381 -3.22 0.17 -16.19
C PHE A 381 -3.59 -1.25 -15.79
N HIS A 382 -3.26 -2.20 -16.66
CA HIS A 382 -3.38 -3.62 -16.35
C HIS A 382 -2.29 -4.43 -17.02
N VAL A 383 -1.97 -5.56 -16.39
CA VAL A 383 -1.10 -6.62 -16.93
C VAL A 383 -1.69 -7.98 -16.56
N PRO A 384 -1.61 -9.01 -17.40
CA PRO A 384 -1.94 -10.37 -17.00
C PRO A 384 -1.04 -10.80 -15.83
N VAL A 385 -1.61 -11.30 -14.73
CA VAL A 385 -0.82 -11.69 -13.54
C VAL A 385 0.22 -12.77 -13.87
N GLY A 386 -0.05 -13.62 -14.85
CA GLY A 386 0.88 -14.64 -15.31
C GLY A 386 2.14 -14.09 -15.98
N GLU A 387 2.16 -12.81 -16.38
CA GLU A 387 3.36 -12.14 -16.91
C GLU A 387 4.23 -11.55 -15.81
N LEU A 388 3.72 -11.38 -14.58
CA LEU A 388 4.48 -10.89 -13.44
C LEU A 388 5.42 -11.99 -12.93
N ARG A 389 6.61 -12.09 -13.50
CA ARG A 389 7.59 -13.15 -13.20
C ARG A 389 8.96 -12.54 -12.89
N PRO A 390 9.70 -13.11 -11.94
CA PRO A 390 11.07 -12.68 -11.68
C PRO A 390 11.93 -12.72 -12.96
N GLY A 391 12.70 -11.66 -13.18
CA GLY A 391 13.58 -11.54 -14.36
C GLY A 391 12.87 -11.16 -15.67
N ALA A 392 11.54 -11.02 -15.69
CA ALA A 392 10.77 -10.53 -16.82
C ALA A 392 10.17 -9.15 -16.55
N ARG A 393 9.83 -8.42 -17.62
CA ARG A 393 9.03 -7.18 -17.55
C ARG A 393 7.76 -7.36 -18.33
N ALA A 394 6.63 -7.31 -17.61
CA ALA A 394 5.30 -7.41 -18.20
C ALA A 394 4.98 -6.15 -19.02
N THR A 395 4.26 -6.35 -20.13
CA THR A 395 3.81 -5.25 -20.96
C THR A 395 2.59 -4.57 -20.35
N ILE A 396 2.75 -3.33 -19.90
CA ILE A 396 1.68 -2.51 -19.35
C ILE A 396 0.76 -2.05 -20.48
N ARG A 397 -0.57 -2.15 -20.23
CA ARG A 397 -1.62 -1.63 -21.12
C ARG A 397 -2.54 -0.71 -20.35
N GLU A 398 -3.06 0.33 -21.01
CA GLU A 398 -4.03 1.26 -20.42
C GLU A 398 -5.47 0.78 -20.66
N LEU A 399 -6.27 0.83 -19.58
CA LEU A 399 -7.69 0.54 -19.58
C LEU A 399 -8.50 1.80 -19.94
N SER A 400 -9.47 1.67 -20.82
CA SER A 400 -10.39 2.75 -21.18
C SER A 400 -11.65 2.72 -20.32
N PHE A 401 -12.23 3.89 -20.05
CA PHE A 401 -13.45 4.02 -19.27
C PHE A 401 -14.60 4.60 -20.05
N ARG A 402 -15.82 4.16 -19.66
CA ARG A 402 -17.10 4.74 -20.08
C ARG A 402 -17.93 5.13 -18.84
N LYS A 403 -18.81 6.08 -19.01
CA LYS A 403 -19.84 6.47 -18.05
C LYS A 403 -21.13 6.77 -18.78
N GLY A 404 -22.17 5.96 -18.53
CA GLY A 404 -23.42 6.05 -19.29
C GLY A 404 -23.21 5.78 -20.79
N GLY A 405 -22.33 4.85 -21.14
CA GLY A 405 -21.98 4.50 -22.51
C GLY A 405 -20.97 5.44 -23.20
N ALA A 406 -20.75 6.66 -22.69
CA ALA A 406 -19.82 7.63 -23.28
C ALA A 406 -18.39 7.45 -22.77
N PRO A 407 -17.35 7.59 -23.64
CA PRO A 407 -15.96 7.59 -23.21
C PRO A 407 -15.67 8.68 -22.19
N VAL A 408 -14.89 8.34 -21.15
CA VAL A 408 -14.56 9.29 -20.09
C VAL A 408 -13.17 8.99 -19.50
N THR A 409 -12.55 10.01 -18.88
CA THR A 409 -11.36 9.84 -18.04
C THR A 409 -11.72 10.10 -16.57
N LEU A 410 -11.00 9.48 -15.64
CA LEU A 410 -11.18 9.78 -14.21
C LEU A 410 -10.93 11.25 -13.91
N LYS A 411 -9.96 11.87 -14.61
CA LYS A 411 -9.68 13.30 -14.47
C LYS A 411 -10.90 14.16 -14.83
N ALA A 412 -11.61 13.84 -15.89
CA ALA A 412 -12.84 14.55 -16.27
C ALA A 412 -13.98 14.30 -15.26
N LEU A 413 -14.11 13.05 -14.75
CA LEU A 413 -15.16 12.71 -13.79
C LEU A 413 -14.99 13.39 -12.43
N VAL A 414 -13.76 13.46 -11.91
CA VAL A 414 -13.55 14.06 -10.58
C VAL A 414 -13.67 15.59 -10.62
N GLY A 415 -13.34 16.21 -11.74
CA GLY A 415 -13.26 17.67 -11.85
C GLY A 415 -12.22 18.26 -10.87
N GLY A 416 -11.97 19.53 -10.95
CA GLY A 416 -11.08 20.25 -10.04
C GLY A 416 -9.95 20.96 -10.76
N SER A 417 -9.51 22.09 -10.18
CA SER A 417 -8.57 23.02 -10.79
C SER A 417 -7.12 22.56 -10.74
N ASN A 418 -6.76 21.65 -9.79
CA ASN A 418 -5.38 21.19 -9.58
C ASN A 418 -4.94 20.02 -10.47
N GLY A 419 -5.83 19.52 -11.32
CA GLY A 419 -5.55 18.45 -12.26
C GLY A 419 -5.26 17.06 -11.65
N ARG A 420 -5.37 16.89 -10.31
CA ARG A 420 -5.14 15.62 -9.62
C ARG A 420 -6.42 14.82 -9.48
N VAL A 421 -6.29 13.51 -9.59
CA VAL A 421 -7.37 12.54 -9.34
C VAL A 421 -7.28 11.96 -7.93
N ASP A 422 -6.05 11.72 -7.47
CA ASP A 422 -5.73 11.00 -6.22
C ASP A 422 -6.38 9.61 -6.21
N LEU A 423 -6.10 8.84 -7.28
CA LEU A 423 -6.59 7.48 -7.52
C LEU A 423 -6.13 6.52 -6.41
N ARG A 424 -7.05 5.66 -5.98
CA ARG A 424 -6.81 4.49 -5.13
C ARG A 424 -7.66 3.30 -5.58
N PHE A 425 -7.32 2.12 -5.09
CA PHE A 425 -8.04 0.89 -5.39
C PHE A 425 -8.54 0.20 -4.12
N GLY A 426 -9.52 -0.67 -4.32
CA GLY A 426 -10.02 -1.60 -3.33
C GLY A 426 -10.48 -2.91 -3.94
N GLN A 427 -10.67 -3.93 -3.11
CA GLN A 427 -11.18 -5.22 -3.55
C GLN A 427 -12.29 -5.72 -2.63
N GLY A 428 -13.33 -6.28 -3.22
CA GLY A 428 -14.40 -6.99 -2.54
C GLY A 428 -14.05 -8.46 -2.30
N GLU A 429 -14.81 -9.10 -1.43
CA GLU A 429 -14.63 -10.53 -1.14
C GLU A 429 -14.93 -11.42 -2.36
N ASP A 430 -15.74 -10.93 -3.28
CA ASP A 430 -16.08 -11.54 -4.58
C ASP A 430 -15.00 -11.35 -5.65
N GLY A 431 -13.89 -10.69 -5.32
CA GLY A 431 -12.80 -10.41 -6.25
C GLY A 431 -13.03 -9.21 -7.17
N GLU A 432 -14.17 -8.51 -7.03
CA GLU A 432 -14.42 -7.26 -7.75
C GLU A 432 -13.47 -6.17 -7.30
N VAL A 433 -12.96 -5.38 -8.24
CA VAL A 433 -12.06 -4.26 -7.98
C VAL A 433 -12.85 -2.96 -8.04
N TYR A 434 -12.53 -2.07 -7.11
CA TYR A 434 -13.16 -0.76 -6.95
C TYR A 434 -12.13 0.35 -7.18
N ILE A 435 -12.58 1.43 -7.80
CA ILE A 435 -11.81 2.67 -7.98
C ILE A 435 -12.30 3.70 -6.96
N LEU A 436 -11.34 4.24 -6.20
CA LEU A 436 -11.57 5.32 -5.25
C LEU A 436 -10.86 6.58 -5.73
N THR A 437 -11.51 7.72 -5.60
CA THR A 437 -10.94 9.01 -5.94
C THR A 437 -11.13 9.99 -4.79
N LYS A 438 -10.01 10.56 -4.28
CA LYS A 438 -10.06 11.45 -3.12
C LYS A 438 -10.73 12.79 -3.44
N GLN A 439 -10.54 13.29 -4.66
CA GLN A 439 -11.00 14.62 -5.05
C GLN A 439 -12.51 14.80 -4.94
N ASP A 440 -13.27 13.81 -5.37
CA ASP A 440 -14.74 13.80 -5.29
C ASP A 440 -15.30 12.91 -4.18
N GLY A 441 -14.44 12.15 -3.49
CA GLY A 441 -14.81 11.26 -2.38
C GLY A 441 -15.66 10.07 -2.79
N LYS A 442 -15.55 9.63 -4.05
CA LYS A 442 -16.38 8.54 -4.57
C LYS A 442 -15.67 7.20 -4.64
N ILE A 443 -16.47 6.16 -4.51
CA ILE A 443 -16.11 4.75 -4.74
C ILE A 443 -16.92 4.27 -5.93
N ARG A 444 -16.24 3.75 -6.94
CA ARG A 444 -16.83 3.26 -8.19
C ARG A 444 -16.52 1.79 -8.39
N LYS A 445 -17.48 1.05 -8.93
CA LYS A 445 -17.32 -0.33 -9.37
C LYS A 445 -17.16 -0.40 -10.90
N LEU A 446 -16.44 -1.43 -11.35
CA LEU A 446 -16.30 -1.76 -12.76
C LEU A 446 -17.48 -2.61 -13.22
N ARG A 447 -17.93 -2.40 -14.46
CA ARG A 447 -18.96 -3.20 -15.12
C ARG A 447 -18.56 -3.43 -16.57
N GLN A 448 -19.13 -4.42 -17.20
CA GLN A 448 -19.02 -4.60 -18.64
C GLN A 448 -19.49 -3.33 -19.36
N ALA A 449 -18.69 -2.85 -20.35
CA ALA A 449 -19.01 -1.69 -21.18
C ALA A 449 -19.94 -2.05 -22.32
#